data_52ea94b46da86d0709800f569328adb1
#
_entry.id   52ea94b46da86d0709800f569328adb1
#
_cell.length_a   1.000
_cell.length_b   1.000
_cell.length_c   1.000
_cell.angle_alpha   90.00
_cell.angle_beta   90.00
_cell.angle_gamma   90.00
#
_symmetry.space_group_name_H-M   'P 1'
#
loop_
_entity.id
_entity.type
_entity.pdbx_description
1 polymer ?
#
loop_
_entity_poly.entity_id
_entity_poly.type
_entity_poly.pdbx_seq_one_letter_code
_entity_poly.pdbx_strand_id
1 'polypeptide(L)'
;MARYCAAPKFVQWRAALGILGYVRRTSSLGITFRRESVGGLSLQAFADADYATQATDRGAVSGGLVMCGGACGSWFSRAQKCVTLSTREAEYVALADIVKEVLFLRQVWRFMLPDVGMPCIPVFEDNEGAVQLAQNPITNSNSKHMDVRHRFLGELVGRKEISVIYVASPFQHADFLSKEISRESCEFRRNLS
;
A
#
# COMPACT_ATOMS: atom_id res chain seq x y z
N MET A 1 17.64 -1.11 -2.22
CA MET A 1 19.04 -1.17 -1.71
C MET A 1 19.37 -2.51 -1.04
N ALA A 2 18.53 -3.05 -0.15
CA ALA A 2 18.80 -4.32 0.56
C ALA A 2 19.18 -5.50 -0.33
N ARG A 3 18.63 -5.63 -1.53
CA ARG A 3 18.96 -6.70 -2.52
C ARG A 3 20.44 -6.72 -2.94
N TYR A 4 21.16 -5.60 -2.81
CA TYR A 4 22.53 -5.43 -3.30
C TYR A 4 23.56 -5.47 -2.17
N CYS A 5 23.15 -5.71 -0.91
CA CYS A 5 24.07 -5.68 0.23
C CYS A 5 25.12 -6.80 0.20
N ALA A 6 24.81 -7.95 -0.41
CA ALA A 6 25.74 -9.08 -0.51
C ALA A 6 26.92 -8.83 -1.48
N ALA A 7 26.70 -8.06 -2.56
CA ALA A 7 27.71 -7.72 -3.54
C ALA A 7 27.50 -6.30 -4.11
N PRO A 8 27.75 -5.25 -3.30
CA PRO A 8 27.43 -3.88 -3.69
C PRO A 8 28.40 -3.38 -4.77
N LYS A 9 27.85 -2.78 -5.82
CA LYS A 9 28.62 -2.04 -6.83
C LYS A 9 28.71 -0.56 -6.45
N PHE A 10 29.65 0.18 -7.05
CA PHE A 10 29.82 1.61 -6.80
C PHE A 10 28.55 2.45 -7.03
N VAL A 11 27.72 2.05 -8.01
CA VAL A 11 26.42 2.72 -8.28
C VAL A 11 25.47 2.62 -7.09
N GLN A 12 25.37 1.45 -6.44
CA GLN A 12 24.53 1.28 -5.25
C GLN A 12 25.08 2.06 -4.04
N TRP A 13 26.40 2.14 -3.91
CA TRP A 13 27.03 2.98 -2.89
C TRP A 13 26.68 4.45 -3.07
N ARG A 14 26.79 5.00 -4.27
CA ARG A 14 26.38 6.37 -4.59
C ARG A 14 24.88 6.62 -4.30
N ALA A 15 24.02 5.66 -4.64
CA ALA A 15 22.61 5.74 -4.35
C ALA A 15 22.34 5.76 -2.83
N ALA A 16 23.06 4.95 -2.04
CA ALA A 16 22.96 4.98 -0.58
C ALA A 16 23.38 6.35 0.01
N LEU A 17 24.46 6.94 -0.49
CA LEU A 17 24.88 8.29 -0.12
C LEU A 17 23.82 9.35 -0.51
N GLY A 18 23.13 9.16 -1.65
CA GLY A 18 22.00 10.00 -2.06
C GLY A 18 20.84 9.96 -1.07
N ILE A 19 20.50 8.76 -0.56
CA ILE A 19 19.47 8.57 0.47
C ILE A 19 19.88 9.29 1.77
N LEU A 20 21.12 9.12 2.22
CA LEU A 20 21.62 9.83 3.41
C LEU A 20 21.57 11.36 3.24
N GLY A 21 21.94 11.84 2.06
CA GLY A 21 21.84 13.25 1.70
C GLY A 21 20.38 13.77 1.73
N TYR A 22 19.42 12.96 1.29
CA TYR A 22 18.01 13.29 1.37
C TYR A 22 17.55 13.37 2.82
N VAL A 23 17.80 12.36 3.64
CA VAL A 23 17.41 12.31 5.06
C VAL A 23 17.99 13.52 5.81
N ARG A 24 19.27 13.86 5.56
CA ARG A 24 19.90 15.05 6.17
C ARG A 24 19.19 16.35 5.80
N ARG A 25 18.81 16.53 4.52
CA ARG A 25 18.12 17.73 4.06
C ARG A 25 16.67 17.83 4.53
N THR A 26 16.05 16.71 4.86
CA THR A 26 14.65 16.61 5.30
C THR A 26 14.51 16.29 6.78
N SER A 27 15.57 16.46 7.57
CA SER A 27 15.59 16.15 9.00
C SER A 27 14.58 16.94 9.85
N SER A 28 14.10 18.10 9.33
CA SER A 28 13.03 18.90 9.95
C SER A 28 11.62 18.47 9.57
N LEU A 29 11.47 17.56 8.59
CA LEU A 29 10.17 17.02 8.21
C LEU A 29 9.77 15.91 9.15
N GLY A 30 8.48 15.85 9.48
CA GLY A 30 7.90 14.84 10.34
C GLY A 30 6.44 14.58 9.95
N ILE A 31 5.86 13.55 10.55
CA ILE A 31 4.44 13.25 10.42
C ILE A 31 3.71 14.00 11.53
N THR A 32 2.68 14.78 11.18
CA THR A 32 1.90 15.56 12.13
C THR A 32 0.49 15.00 12.26
N PHE A 33 0.13 14.57 13.45
CA PHE A 33 -1.24 14.17 13.77
C PHE A 33 -1.98 15.35 14.39
N ARG A 34 -3.10 15.75 13.78
CA ARG A 34 -3.94 16.82 14.31
C ARG A 34 -4.84 16.29 15.41
N ARG A 35 -4.84 16.92 16.60
CA ARG A 35 -5.67 16.51 17.74
C ARG A 35 -7.16 16.47 17.45
N GLU A 36 -7.65 17.36 16.62
CA GLU A 36 -9.07 17.51 16.28
C GLU A 36 -9.57 16.48 15.27
N SER A 37 -8.65 15.82 14.54
CA SER A 37 -9.01 14.76 13.59
C SER A 37 -9.40 13.44 14.26
N VAL A 38 -9.29 13.34 15.56
CA VAL A 38 -9.61 12.15 16.38
C VAL A 38 -11.11 12.01 16.70
N GLY A 39 -11.97 12.94 16.26
CA GLY A 39 -13.42 12.84 16.40
C GLY A 39 -14.12 11.70 15.67
N GLY A 40 -13.36 10.89 14.94
CA GLY A 40 -13.76 9.62 14.34
C GLY A 40 -12.50 8.92 13.85
N LEU A 41 -12.38 7.65 14.17
CA LEU A 41 -11.33 6.75 13.70
C LEU A 41 -11.36 6.66 12.15
N SER A 42 -10.84 7.68 11.46
CA SER A 42 -10.75 7.70 10.01
C SER A 42 -9.48 6.98 9.57
N LEU A 43 -9.61 5.68 9.30
CA LEU A 43 -8.58 4.93 8.57
C LEU A 43 -8.91 4.97 7.09
N GLN A 44 -7.89 5.20 6.28
CA GLN A 44 -7.93 5.10 4.82
C GLN A 44 -6.69 4.36 4.37
N ALA A 45 -6.81 3.47 3.40
CA ALA A 45 -5.68 2.71 2.89
C ALA A 45 -5.54 2.89 1.38
N PHE A 46 -4.30 2.83 0.90
CA PHE A 46 -3.94 2.93 -0.51
C PHE A 46 -3.05 1.74 -0.87
N ALA A 47 -3.35 1.07 -1.97
CA ALA A 47 -2.55 -0.04 -2.50
C ALA A 47 -2.10 0.29 -3.91
N ASP A 48 -0.86 -0.07 -4.25
CA ASP A 48 -0.32 0.02 -5.60
C ASP A 48 0.69 -1.10 -5.84
N ALA A 49 0.82 -1.55 -7.08
CA ALA A 49 1.84 -2.51 -7.46
C ALA A 49 2.62 -2.06 -8.68
N ASP A 50 3.94 -2.21 -8.61
CA ASP A 50 4.79 -2.12 -9.80
C ASP A 50 5.01 -3.53 -10.37
N TYR A 51 4.38 -3.80 -11.52
CA TYR A 51 4.46 -5.08 -12.19
C TYR A 51 5.70 -5.19 -13.09
N ALA A 52 6.65 -6.05 -12.69
CA ALA A 52 7.71 -6.56 -13.57
C ALA A 52 8.61 -5.51 -14.26
N THR A 53 8.87 -4.36 -13.65
CA THR A 53 9.79 -3.35 -14.23
C THR A 53 11.24 -3.80 -14.29
N GLN A 54 11.64 -4.89 -13.63
CA GLN A 54 12.99 -5.41 -13.68
C GLN A 54 13.07 -6.67 -14.53
N ALA A 55 13.68 -6.54 -15.72
CA ALA A 55 13.91 -7.63 -16.69
C ALA A 55 14.68 -8.85 -16.12
N THR A 56 15.36 -8.70 -14.99
CA THR A 56 16.19 -9.74 -14.36
C THR A 56 15.47 -10.58 -13.31
N ASP A 57 14.45 -10.06 -12.62
CA ASP A 57 13.90 -10.72 -11.42
C ASP A 57 12.39 -11.01 -11.47
N ARG A 58 11.67 -10.49 -12.48
CA ARG A 58 10.21 -10.65 -12.73
C ARG A 58 9.32 -10.58 -11.48
N GLY A 59 9.79 -9.97 -10.41
CA GLY A 59 9.06 -9.83 -9.15
C GLY A 59 8.36 -8.49 -9.09
N ALA A 60 7.04 -8.49 -8.98
CA ALA A 60 6.28 -7.28 -8.69
C ALA A 60 6.62 -6.74 -7.29
N VAL A 61 6.44 -5.43 -7.09
CA VAL A 61 6.60 -4.76 -5.81
C VAL A 61 5.25 -4.22 -5.36
N SER A 62 4.82 -4.58 -4.16
CA SER A 62 3.63 -3.99 -3.53
C SER A 62 4.04 -2.77 -2.71
N GLY A 63 3.34 -1.66 -2.93
CA GLY A 63 3.32 -0.47 -2.10
C GLY A 63 2.02 -0.38 -1.32
N GLY A 64 2.08 -0.01 -0.06
CA GLY A 64 0.89 0.19 0.75
C GLY A 64 1.07 1.33 1.74
N LEU A 65 0.03 2.13 1.91
CA LEU A 65 -0.02 3.27 2.81
C LEU A 65 -1.34 3.25 3.58
N VAL A 66 -1.30 3.36 4.89
CA VAL A 66 -2.49 3.56 5.73
C VAL A 66 -2.44 4.94 6.35
N MET A 67 -3.44 5.74 6.06
CA MET A 67 -3.66 7.04 6.67
C MET A 67 -4.55 6.91 7.90
N CYS A 68 -4.22 7.64 8.93
CA CYS A 68 -4.92 7.66 10.19
C CYS A 68 -5.19 9.13 10.58
N GLY A 69 -6.44 9.55 10.55
CA GLY A 69 -6.79 10.94 10.86
C GLY A 69 -6.10 11.98 9.95
N GLY A 70 -5.89 11.64 8.68
CA GLY A 70 -5.22 12.49 7.71
C GLY A 70 -3.68 12.47 7.75
N ALA A 71 -3.07 11.65 8.62
CA ALA A 71 -1.61 11.49 8.67
C ALA A 71 -1.20 10.04 8.38
N CYS A 72 0.03 9.82 7.91
CA CYS A 72 0.57 8.49 7.64
C CYS A 72 0.75 7.69 8.94
N GLY A 73 -0.05 6.63 9.13
CA GLY A 73 0.02 5.75 10.29
C GLY A 73 0.87 4.50 10.06
N SER A 74 0.88 3.96 8.84
CA SER A 74 1.69 2.79 8.46
C SER A 74 1.99 2.80 6.97
N TRP A 75 3.13 2.25 6.57
CA TRP A 75 3.49 2.10 5.15
C TRP A 75 4.41 0.89 4.94
N PHE A 76 4.40 0.37 3.73
CA PHE A 76 5.39 -0.63 3.31
C PHE A 76 5.70 -0.53 1.81
N SER A 77 6.89 -1.00 1.45
CA SER A 77 7.32 -1.30 0.10
C SER A 77 8.01 -2.66 0.13
N ARG A 78 7.44 -3.67 -0.52
CA ARG A 78 7.98 -5.04 -0.46
C ARG A 78 7.83 -5.79 -1.79
N ALA A 79 8.82 -6.61 -2.13
CA ALA A 79 8.72 -7.53 -3.25
C ALA A 79 7.63 -8.57 -2.98
N GLN A 80 6.79 -8.85 -3.98
CA GLN A 80 5.80 -9.92 -3.92
C GLN A 80 6.49 -11.28 -3.88
N LYS A 81 5.99 -12.18 -3.03
CA LYS A 81 6.53 -13.54 -2.88
C LYS A 81 5.98 -14.51 -3.92
N CYS A 82 4.93 -14.14 -4.61
CA CYS A 82 4.29 -14.94 -5.66
C CYS A 82 4.57 -14.32 -7.03
N VAL A 83 4.65 -15.18 -8.05
CA VAL A 83 4.69 -14.74 -9.44
C VAL A 83 3.26 -14.37 -9.84
N THR A 84 3.09 -13.14 -10.33
CA THR A 84 1.84 -12.66 -10.90
C THR A 84 1.96 -12.65 -12.42
N LEU A 85 0.89 -12.98 -13.11
CA LEU A 85 0.85 -13.16 -14.57
C LEU A 85 0.32 -11.91 -15.30
N SER A 86 -0.16 -10.93 -14.56
CA SER A 86 -0.69 -9.67 -15.10
C SER A 86 -0.57 -8.54 -14.09
N THR A 87 -0.62 -7.30 -14.58
CA THR A 87 -0.69 -6.10 -13.75
C THR A 87 -1.85 -6.19 -12.76
N ARG A 88 -3.04 -6.58 -13.23
CA ARG A 88 -4.24 -6.75 -12.40
C ARG A 88 -4.03 -7.73 -11.23
N GLU A 89 -3.32 -8.85 -11.46
CA GLU A 89 -2.99 -9.78 -10.38
C GLU A 89 -2.00 -9.19 -9.39
N ALA A 90 -1.01 -8.43 -9.86
CA ALA A 90 -0.05 -7.76 -9.00
C ALA A 90 -0.74 -6.72 -8.10
N GLU A 91 -1.62 -5.90 -8.67
CA GLU A 91 -2.44 -4.94 -7.91
C GLU A 91 -3.33 -5.64 -6.88
N TYR A 92 -3.97 -6.74 -7.28
CA TYR A 92 -4.80 -7.52 -6.36
C TYR A 92 -4.00 -8.12 -5.20
N VAL A 93 -2.75 -8.51 -5.42
CA VAL A 93 -1.83 -8.96 -4.36
C VAL A 93 -1.48 -7.81 -3.42
N ALA A 94 -1.19 -6.62 -3.96
CA ALA A 94 -0.93 -5.43 -3.15
C ALA A 94 -2.15 -5.04 -2.30
N LEU A 95 -3.34 -5.11 -2.89
CA LEU A 95 -4.60 -4.89 -2.19
C LEU A 95 -4.79 -5.87 -1.02
N ALA A 96 -4.52 -7.17 -1.22
CA ALA A 96 -4.60 -8.15 -0.15
C ALA A 96 -3.55 -7.91 0.96
N ASP A 97 -2.38 -7.40 0.61
CA ASP A 97 -1.33 -7.12 1.58
C ASP A 97 -1.64 -5.88 2.43
N ILE A 98 -2.16 -4.80 1.84
CA ILE A 98 -2.56 -3.61 2.61
C ILE A 98 -3.75 -3.89 3.53
N VAL A 99 -4.69 -4.74 3.10
CA VAL A 99 -5.83 -5.11 3.93
C VAL A 99 -5.41 -5.85 5.19
N LYS A 100 -4.36 -6.68 5.16
CA LYS A 100 -3.79 -7.29 6.37
C LYS A 100 -3.27 -6.25 7.35
N GLU A 101 -2.59 -5.21 6.84
CA GLU A 101 -2.11 -4.09 7.65
C GLU A 101 -3.27 -3.29 8.27
N VAL A 102 -4.30 -3.02 7.47
CA VAL A 102 -5.54 -2.38 7.94
C VAL A 102 -6.20 -3.18 9.06
N LEU A 103 -6.31 -4.50 8.92
CA LEU A 103 -6.90 -5.37 9.95
C LEU A 103 -6.07 -5.40 11.23
N PHE A 104 -4.73 -5.39 11.11
CA PHE A 104 -3.84 -5.28 12.26
C PHE A 104 -4.08 -3.96 13.02
N LEU A 105 -4.05 -2.83 12.32
CA LEU A 105 -4.32 -1.53 12.94
C LEU A 105 -5.71 -1.47 13.55
N ARG A 106 -6.72 -2.03 12.89
CA ARG A 106 -8.08 -2.14 13.42
C ARG A 106 -8.13 -2.90 14.74
N GLN A 107 -7.35 -3.98 14.88
CA GLN A 107 -7.25 -4.73 16.14
C GLN A 107 -6.59 -3.89 17.24
N VAL A 108 -5.52 -3.18 16.94
CA VAL A 108 -4.85 -2.26 17.87
C VAL A 108 -5.84 -1.20 18.37
N TRP A 109 -6.64 -0.65 17.48
CA TRP A 109 -7.63 0.37 17.83
C TRP A 109 -8.78 -0.16 18.68
N ARG A 110 -9.27 -1.36 18.35
CA ARG A 110 -10.26 -2.02 19.18
C ARG A 110 -9.77 -2.26 20.61
N PHE A 111 -8.50 -2.56 20.75
CA PHE A 111 -7.87 -2.72 22.06
C PHE A 111 -7.76 -1.39 22.82
N MET A 112 -7.39 -0.31 22.12
CA MET A 112 -7.22 1.02 22.72
C MET A 112 -8.54 1.73 23.02
N LEU A 113 -9.54 1.52 22.17
CA LEU A 113 -10.84 2.22 22.20
C LEU A 113 -12.00 1.20 22.02
N PRO A 114 -12.25 0.35 23.02
CA PRO A 114 -13.21 -0.75 22.91
C PRO A 114 -14.65 -0.30 22.67
N ASP A 115 -15.01 0.89 23.17
CA ASP A 115 -16.37 1.42 23.09
C ASP A 115 -16.65 2.21 21.80
N VAL A 116 -15.65 2.38 20.94
CA VAL A 116 -15.81 3.09 19.67
C VAL A 116 -16.12 2.11 18.55
N GLY A 117 -17.25 2.33 17.88
CA GLY A 117 -17.63 1.56 16.69
C GLY A 117 -16.60 1.72 15.55
N MET A 118 -16.29 0.63 14.87
CA MET A 118 -15.37 0.64 13.73
C MET A 118 -16.14 0.86 12.43
N PRO A 119 -15.92 1.99 11.72
CA PRO A 119 -16.51 2.20 10.41
C PRO A 119 -15.94 1.23 9.36
N CYS A 120 -16.64 1.10 8.24
CA CYS A 120 -16.10 0.47 7.04
C CYS A 120 -14.87 1.26 6.56
N ILE A 121 -13.74 0.59 6.36
CA ILE A 121 -12.48 1.24 6.01
C ILE A 121 -12.32 1.28 4.48
N PRO A 122 -12.23 2.47 3.86
CA PRO A 122 -11.98 2.58 2.43
C PRO A 122 -10.54 2.18 2.09
N VAL A 123 -10.38 1.37 1.06
CA VAL A 123 -9.12 0.96 0.46
C VAL A 123 -9.11 1.42 -0.99
N PHE A 124 -8.20 2.31 -1.33
CA PHE A 124 -8.11 2.94 -2.64
C PHE A 124 -7.13 2.19 -3.54
N GLU A 125 -7.56 1.95 -4.78
CA GLU A 125 -6.86 1.20 -5.82
C GLU A 125 -7.06 1.89 -7.16
N ASP A 126 -6.03 2.02 -8.00
CA ASP A 126 -6.13 2.70 -9.31
C ASP A 126 -6.30 1.73 -10.50
N ASN A 127 -6.35 0.45 -10.26
CA ASN A 127 -6.65 -0.56 -11.27
C ASN A 127 -8.12 -1.01 -11.19
N GLU A 128 -8.94 -0.56 -12.13
CA GLU A 128 -10.37 -0.93 -12.19
C GLU A 128 -10.59 -2.44 -12.18
N GLY A 129 -9.72 -3.21 -12.86
CA GLY A 129 -9.82 -4.67 -12.90
C GLY A 129 -9.58 -5.32 -11.53
N ALA A 130 -8.68 -4.77 -10.71
CA ALA A 130 -8.46 -5.22 -9.33
C ALA A 130 -9.64 -4.85 -8.42
N VAL A 131 -10.19 -3.65 -8.59
CA VAL A 131 -11.40 -3.21 -7.87
C VAL A 131 -12.61 -4.12 -8.18
N GLN A 132 -12.85 -4.40 -9.47
CA GLN A 132 -13.93 -5.30 -9.89
C GLN A 132 -13.78 -6.72 -9.32
N LEU A 133 -12.55 -7.25 -9.29
CA LEU A 133 -12.26 -8.54 -8.68
C LEU A 133 -12.55 -8.58 -7.17
N ALA A 134 -12.26 -7.49 -6.46
CA ALA A 134 -12.51 -7.39 -5.03
C ALA A 134 -14.01 -7.28 -4.71
N GLN A 135 -14.76 -6.58 -5.54
CA GLN A 135 -16.21 -6.39 -5.39
C GLN A 135 -17.02 -7.61 -5.84
N ASN A 136 -16.53 -8.32 -6.84
CA ASN A 136 -17.20 -9.48 -7.45
C ASN A 136 -16.25 -10.68 -7.49
N PRO A 137 -16.02 -11.38 -6.37
CA PRO A 137 -15.09 -12.50 -6.33
C PRO A 137 -15.59 -13.64 -7.23
N ILE A 138 -14.99 -13.76 -8.42
CA ILE A 138 -15.25 -14.84 -9.37
C ILE A 138 -14.50 -16.09 -8.88
N THR A 139 -15.18 -17.20 -8.72
CA THR A 139 -14.67 -18.45 -8.15
C THR A 139 -13.75 -19.27 -9.07
N ASN A 140 -13.26 -18.70 -10.17
CA ASN A 140 -12.45 -19.42 -11.17
C ASN A 140 -11.09 -18.75 -11.38
N SER A 141 -10.23 -18.69 -10.36
CA SER A 141 -8.83 -18.37 -10.60
C SER A 141 -8.02 -19.64 -10.88
N ASN A 142 -7.09 -19.57 -11.85
CA ASN A 142 -6.23 -20.69 -12.24
C ASN A 142 -5.13 -21.01 -11.19
N SER A 143 -5.13 -20.36 -10.02
CA SER A 143 -4.13 -20.57 -8.99
C SER A 143 -4.72 -20.53 -7.58
N LYS A 144 -4.42 -21.58 -6.79
CA LYS A 144 -4.94 -21.74 -5.41
C LYS A 144 -4.62 -20.55 -4.49
N HIS A 145 -3.48 -19.90 -4.64
CA HIS A 145 -3.10 -18.77 -3.80
C HIS A 145 -3.85 -17.48 -4.16
N MET A 146 -4.31 -17.35 -5.40
CA MET A 146 -5.22 -16.25 -5.78
C MET A 146 -6.62 -16.53 -5.23
N ASP A 147 -7.10 -17.77 -5.28
CA ASP A 147 -8.40 -18.15 -4.70
C ASP A 147 -8.51 -17.82 -3.21
N VAL A 148 -7.45 -18.09 -2.44
CA VAL A 148 -7.43 -17.75 -1.00
C VAL A 148 -7.53 -16.25 -0.79
N ARG A 149 -6.82 -15.44 -1.59
CA ARG A 149 -6.92 -13.97 -1.50
C ARG A 149 -8.30 -13.46 -1.95
N HIS A 150 -8.87 -14.05 -3.00
CA HIS A 150 -10.22 -13.72 -3.47
C HIS A 150 -11.26 -13.94 -2.37
N ARG A 151 -11.18 -15.10 -1.74
CA ARG A 151 -12.08 -15.44 -0.64
C ARG A 151 -11.90 -14.49 0.55
N PHE A 152 -10.66 -14.22 0.95
CA PHE A 152 -10.31 -13.32 2.04
C PHE A 152 -10.84 -11.90 1.82
N LEU A 153 -10.56 -11.29 0.68
CA LEU A 153 -11.03 -9.93 0.37
C LEU A 153 -12.55 -9.89 0.20
N GLY A 154 -13.13 -10.85 -0.52
CA GLY A 154 -14.57 -10.93 -0.74
C GLY A 154 -15.37 -11.05 0.55
N GLU A 155 -14.88 -11.82 1.54
CA GLU A 155 -15.51 -11.91 2.86
C GLU A 155 -15.51 -10.57 3.59
N LEU A 156 -14.40 -9.84 3.57
CA LEU A 156 -14.27 -8.55 4.25
C LEU A 156 -15.13 -7.46 3.60
N VAL A 157 -15.19 -7.45 2.27
CA VAL A 157 -16.09 -6.55 1.52
C VAL A 157 -17.55 -6.90 1.81
N GLY A 158 -17.91 -8.19 1.78
CA GLY A 158 -19.27 -8.66 2.07
C GLY A 158 -19.73 -8.34 3.50
N ARG A 159 -18.82 -8.38 4.48
CA ARG A 159 -19.06 -7.98 5.86
C ARG A 159 -19.04 -6.47 6.07
N LYS A 160 -18.78 -5.68 5.03
CA LYS A 160 -18.61 -4.22 5.11
C LYS A 160 -17.54 -3.78 6.10
N GLU A 161 -16.51 -4.61 6.27
CA GLU A 161 -15.35 -4.27 7.10
C GLU A 161 -14.40 -3.35 6.34
N ILE A 162 -14.30 -3.54 5.03
CA ILE A 162 -13.59 -2.70 4.07
C ILE A 162 -14.49 -2.39 2.88
N SER A 163 -14.18 -1.31 2.17
CA SER A 163 -14.72 -1.00 0.85
C SER A 163 -13.58 -0.72 -0.12
N VAL A 164 -13.54 -1.40 -1.25
CA VAL A 164 -12.52 -1.16 -2.29
C VAL A 164 -13.07 -0.12 -3.26
N ILE A 165 -12.34 0.97 -3.42
CA ILE A 165 -12.77 2.16 -4.16
C ILE A 165 -11.72 2.51 -5.19
N TYR A 166 -12.16 2.75 -6.44
CA TYR A 166 -11.27 3.24 -7.48
C TYR A 166 -10.81 4.66 -7.19
N VAL A 167 -9.54 4.93 -7.40
CA VAL A 167 -8.93 6.26 -7.38
C VAL A 167 -8.08 6.45 -8.62
N ALA A 168 -8.15 7.64 -9.23
CA ALA A 168 -7.29 7.93 -10.38
C ALA A 168 -5.81 8.01 -9.96
N SER A 169 -4.90 7.52 -10.81
CA SER A 169 -3.46 7.41 -10.50
C SER A 169 -2.79 8.68 -9.97
N PRO A 170 -3.16 9.92 -10.38
CA PRO A 170 -2.61 11.12 -9.75
C PRO A 170 -2.88 11.24 -8.25
N PHE A 171 -3.95 10.61 -7.77
CA PHE A 171 -4.37 10.60 -6.36
C PHE A 171 -4.02 9.28 -5.65
N GLN A 172 -3.31 8.36 -6.32
CA GLN A 172 -2.83 7.13 -5.70
C GLN A 172 -1.61 7.42 -4.81
N HIS A 173 -1.86 7.49 -3.51
CA HIS A 173 -0.80 7.83 -2.55
C HIS A 173 0.24 6.72 -2.36
N ALA A 174 -0.03 5.46 -2.75
CA ALA A 174 0.91 4.36 -2.62
C ALA A 174 1.95 4.26 -3.76
N ASP A 175 1.77 4.98 -4.87
CA ASP A 175 2.64 4.97 -6.05
C ASP A 175 4.15 5.08 -5.73
N PHE A 176 4.53 6.01 -4.83
CA PHE A 176 5.93 6.23 -4.49
C PHE A 176 6.56 5.10 -3.65
N LEU A 177 5.74 4.16 -3.20
CA LEU A 177 6.18 3.00 -2.43
C LEU A 177 6.41 1.77 -3.32
N SER A 178 5.81 1.72 -4.49
CA SER A 178 5.93 0.60 -5.43
C SER A 178 6.93 0.88 -6.55
N LYS A 179 6.98 2.11 -7.09
CA LYS A 179 7.75 2.49 -8.28
C LYS A 179 8.56 3.78 -8.08
N GLU A 180 9.51 3.99 -8.98
CA GLU A 180 10.27 5.25 -9.03
C GLU A 180 9.38 6.36 -9.58
N ILE A 181 9.30 7.47 -8.86
CA ILE A 181 8.56 8.66 -9.28
C ILE A 181 9.50 9.87 -9.39
N SER A 182 9.10 10.88 -10.16
CA SER A 182 9.85 12.13 -10.24
C SER A 182 9.93 12.83 -8.89
N ARG A 183 10.96 13.67 -8.72
CA ARG A 183 11.11 14.47 -7.50
C ARG A 183 9.88 15.35 -7.24
N GLU A 184 9.34 15.97 -8.28
CA GLU A 184 8.17 16.85 -8.19
C GLU A 184 6.93 16.08 -7.71
N SER A 185 6.69 14.88 -8.27
CA SER A 185 5.60 14.00 -7.84
C SER A 185 5.78 13.55 -6.39
N CYS A 186 7.02 13.27 -5.97
CA CYS A 186 7.32 12.90 -4.58
C CYS A 186 7.04 14.05 -3.61
N GLU A 187 7.46 15.27 -3.95
CA GLU A 187 7.24 16.47 -3.14
C GLU A 187 5.74 16.82 -3.07
N PHE A 188 5.01 16.69 -4.19
CA PHE A 188 3.56 16.90 -4.23
C PHE A 188 2.83 15.93 -3.29
N ARG A 189 3.10 14.62 -3.40
CA ARG A 189 2.44 13.59 -2.57
C ARG A 189 2.79 13.70 -1.09
N ARG A 190 4.04 14.04 -0.78
CA ARG A 190 4.48 14.30 0.60
C ARG A 190 3.70 15.45 1.25
N ASN A 191 3.35 16.49 0.49
CA ASN A 191 2.64 17.64 1.00
C ASN A 191 1.12 17.43 1.12
N LEU A 192 0.60 16.31 0.58
CA LEU A 192 -0.79 15.88 0.76
C LEU A 192 -0.98 15.03 2.04
N SER A 193 0.11 14.59 2.65
CA SER A 193 0.15 13.81 3.90
C SER A 193 0.50 14.74 5.06
#